data_593d6feea4354ae66b08f7ff31ef2518
#
_entry.id   593d6feea4354ae66b08f7ff31ef2518
#
_cell.length_a   1.000
_cell.length_b   1.000
_cell.length_c   1.000
_cell.angle_alpha   90.00
_cell.angle_beta   90.00
_cell.angle_gamma   90.00
#
_symmetry.space_group_name_H-M   'P 1'
#
loop_
_entity.id
_entity.type
_entity.pdbx_description
1 polymer ?
#
loop_
_entity_poly.entity_id
_entity_poly.type
_entity_poly.pdbx_seq_one_letter_code
_entity_poly.pdbx_strand_id
1 'polypeptide(L)'
;MSLDRADVAIVGGGIIGSGLASALSREGLDVVVIDPHPGLGSSLGNAGLVVPSYSTPMSTPGNLWEGLKSLGGDHAPVTFSRPLGIETLKFLASFASASRPGRVKRDTAKLLSMATRSLQRYHELQDSGLDLGLTVQGWLWLSTAQGNRDALHGDSERMQRAGAKCEVVGRAQAGELQPGLGNEVSGGIWFPDEAFLDPEAASHRWLQDAMDHGARLIRAQVTGYRKHSERITDLTTDVGDIRAKQVVLATGADSRAAGRLLDIKVPVEPGYGWSVTLADPENQLHRALMGIEDHVVISPMPGRVRITGGMRFGAASGSTPADRDIDKLRKHAAAVVPALADLEELTRWLGARPMTASGVPIIERRGFDNLVVAAGHGPLGVTLAPITVDLAKNLVTAGLSIARPR
;
A
#
# COMPACT_ATOMS: atom_id res chain seq x y z
N MET A 1 -35.70 -2.99 12.96
CA MET A 1 -34.53 -3.72 12.44
C MET A 1 -33.67 -4.10 13.63
N SER A 2 -33.25 -5.36 13.77
CA SER A 2 -32.35 -5.76 14.85
C SER A 2 -31.02 -5.09 14.65
N LEU A 3 -30.54 -4.39 15.67
CA LEU A 3 -29.18 -3.84 15.70
C LEU A 3 -28.20 -5.02 15.71
N ASP A 4 -27.34 -5.10 14.70
CA ASP A 4 -26.20 -5.99 14.75
C ASP A 4 -25.21 -5.48 15.82
N ARG A 5 -24.60 -6.38 16.60
CA ARG A 5 -23.71 -6.03 17.70
C ARG A 5 -22.36 -6.70 17.52
N ALA A 6 -21.30 -5.98 17.88
CA ALA A 6 -19.93 -6.49 17.83
C ALA A 6 -19.07 -5.90 18.97
N ASP A 7 -17.98 -6.57 19.28
CA ASP A 7 -16.92 -5.96 20.09
C ASP A 7 -16.20 -4.91 19.26
N VAL A 8 -15.92 -5.22 17.98
CA VAL A 8 -15.17 -4.36 17.07
C VAL A 8 -15.87 -4.28 15.71
N ALA A 9 -16.12 -3.06 15.23
CA ALA A 9 -16.52 -2.79 13.86
C ALA A 9 -15.33 -2.21 13.08
N ILE A 10 -14.94 -2.87 12.00
CA ILE A 10 -13.86 -2.45 11.09
C ILE A 10 -14.50 -1.95 9.81
N VAL A 11 -14.31 -0.66 9.52
CA VAL A 11 -14.77 -0.04 8.26
C VAL A 11 -13.63 -0.10 7.25
N GLY A 12 -13.83 -0.89 6.19
CA GLY A 12 -12.85 -1.19 5.14
C GLY A 12 -12.31 -2.61 5.21
N GLY A 13 -12.52 -3.37 4.13
CA GLY A 13 -12.12 -4.78 3.94
C GLY A 13 -10.92 -4.95 3.01
N GLY A 14 -10.01 -3.95 2.94
CA GLY A 14 -8.71 -4.06 2.26
C GLY A 14 -7.69 -4.82 3.12
N ILE A 15 -6.44 -4.90 2.67
CA ILE A 15 -5.38 -5.69 3.32
C ILE A 15 -5.20 -5.36 4.82
N ILE A 16 -5.36 -4.09 5.23
CA ILE A 16 -5.25 -3.68 6.64
C ILE A 16 -6.45 -4.14 7.44
N GLY A 17 -7.67 -3.89 6.94
CA GLY A 17 -8.91 -4.25 7.64
C GLY A 17 -9.10 -5.76 7.75
N SER A 18 -8.79 -6.51 6.69
CA SER A 18 -8.85 -7.96 6.67
C SER A 18 -7.83 -8.59 7.63
N GLY A 19 -6.58 -8.09 7.64
CA GLY A 19 -5.56 -8.55 8.57
C GLY A 19 -5.91 -8.25 10.02
N LEU A 20 -6.48 -7.07 10.30
CA LEU A 20 -6.92 -6.72 11.65
C LEU A 20 -8.11 -7.56 12.10
N ALA A 21 -9.06 -7.85 11.20
CA ALA A 21 -10.18 -8.74 11.49
C ALA A 21 -9.69 -10.15 11.86
N SER A 22 -8.75 -10.72 11.08
CA SER A 22 -8.12 -12.00 11.38
C SER A 22 -7.45 -11.99 12.76
N ALA A 23 -6.63 -10.98 13.04
CA ALA A 23 -5.91 -10.90 14.31
C ALA A 23 -6.82 -10.77 15.53
N LEU A 24 -7.94 -10.03 15.42
CA LEU A 24 -8.88 -9.83 16.53
C LEU A 24 -9.82 -11.02 16.72
N SER A 25 -10.32 -11.63 15.64
CA SER A 25 -11.19 -12.81 15.73
C SER A 25 -10.45 -14.03 16.26
N ARG A 26 -9.17 -14.21 15.95
CA ARG A 26 -8.31 -15.22 16.56
C ARG A 26 -8.14 -15.06 18.08
N GLU A 27 -8.31 -13.85 18.61
CA GLU A 27 -8.35 -13.57 20.06
C GLU A 27 -9.76 -13.80 20.67
N GLY A 28 -10.72 -14.29 19.89
CA GLY A 28 -12.08 -14.57 20.33
C GLY A 28 -12.99 -13.35 20.45
N LEU A 29 -12.64 -12.22 19.85
CA LEU A 29 -13.49 -11.04 19.81
C LEU A 29 -14.56 -11.17 18.72
N ASP A 30 -15.75 -10.65 19.00
CA ASP A 30 -16.82 -10.53 18.01
C ASP A 30 -16.52 -9.36 17.06
N VAL A 31 -16.11 -9.68 15.83
CA VAL A 31 -15.65 -8.72 14.82
C VAL A 31 -16.61 -8.64 13.66
N VAL A 32 -16.93 -7.42 13.24
CA VAL A 32 -17.68 -7.13 12.00
C VAL A 32 -16.81 -6.29 11.08
N VAL A 33 -16.61 -6.77 9.85
CA VAL A 33 -16.01 -5.99 8.75
C VAL A 33 -17.15 -5.40 7.90
N ILE A 34 -17.10 -4.10 7.67
CA ILE A 34 -18.09 -3.37 6.88
C ILE A 34 -17.39 -2.81 5.64
N ASP A 35 -17.73 -3.33 4.48
CA ASP A 35 -17.18 -2.87 3.21
C ASP A 35 -18.14 -3.21 2.07
N PRO A 36 -18.54 -2.27 1.20
CA PRO A 36 -19.42 -2.55 0.07
C PRO A 36 -18.77 -3.48 -0.96
N HIS A 37 -17.44 -3.42 -1.10
CA HIS A 37 -16.66 -4.14 -2.10
C HIS A 37 -15.35 -4.70 -1.51
N PRO A 38 -15.42 -5.70 -0.60
CA PRO A 38 -14.23 -6.21 0.09
C PRO A 38 -13.17 -6.70 -0.90
N GLY A 39 -11.91 -6.33 -0.66
CA GLY A 39 -10.78 -6.70 -1.52
C GLY A 39 -10.60 -5.85 -2.78
N LEU A 40 -11.58 -5.03 -3.18
CA LEU A 40 -11.52 -4.23 -4.42
C LEU A 40 -10.89 -2.84 -4.27
N GLY A 41 -10.33 -2.51 -3.11
CA GLY A 41 -9.68 -1.23 -2.85
C GLY A 41 -8.27 -1.11 -3.43
N SER A 42 -7.49 -0.19 -2.87
CA SER A 42 -6.10 0.09 -3.31
C SER A 42 -5.17 -1.14 -3.26
N SER A 43 -5.51 -2.16 -2.48
CA SER A 43 -4.75 -3.41 -2.39
C SER A 43 -4.77 -4.21 -3.69
N LEU A 44 -5.90 -4.19 -4.43
CA LEU A 44 -6.08 -4.96 -5.68
C LEU A 44 -5.03 -4.61 -6.74
N GLY A 45 -4.72 -3.34 -6.94
CA GLY A 45 -3.77 -2.88 -7.96
C GLY A 45 -2.34 -2.69 -7.46
N ASN A 46 -2.03 -3.10 -6.22
CA ASN A 46 -0.69 -2.97 -5.65
C ASN A 46 0.28 -3.98 -6.32
N ALA A 47 1.55 -3.61 -6.40
CA ALA A 47 2.63 -4.47 -6.91
C ALA A 47 2.94 -5.67 -6.02
N GLY A 48 2.45 -5.69 -4.79
CA GLY A 48 2.68 -6.79 -3.86
C GLY A 48 4.07 -6.81 -3.20
N LEU A 49 4.85 -5.76 -3.34
CA LEU A 49 6.20 -5.69 -2.78
C LEU A 49 6.17 -5.64 -1.24
N VAL A 50 7.04 -6.42 -0.62
CA VAL A 50 7.38 -6.38 0.80
C VAL A 50 8.87 -6.02 0.89
N VAL A 51 9.15 -4.71 0.87
CA VAL A 51 10.48 -4.16 0.57
C VAL A 51 10.90 -3.13 1.62
N PRO A 52 11.48 -3.58 2.76
CA PRO A 52 12.01 -2.69 3.78
C PRO A 52 12.99 -1.65 3.24
N SER A 53 13.85 -2.01 2.28
CA SER A 53 14.84 -1.11 1.70
C SER A 53 14.23 0.12 1.01
N TYR A 54 13.02 0.01 0.46
CA TYR A 54 12.30 1.11 -0.20
C TYR A 54 11.39 1.90 0.73
N SER A 55 11.44 1.62 2.03
CA SER A 55 10.57 2.25 3.03
C SER A 55 11.05 3.65 3.41
N THR A 56 11.14 4.54 2.43
CA THR A 56 11.52 5.94 2.60
C THR A 56 10.33 6.85 2.27
N PRO A 57 10.20 8.02 2.96
CA PRO A 57 9.17 8.99 2.62
C PRO A 57 9.33 9.48 1.18
N MET A 58 8.23 9.64 0.46
CA MET A 58 8.25 10.36 -0.82
C MET A 58 8.54 11.86 -0.64
N SER A 59 8.29 12.42 0.54
CA SER A 59 8.54 13.82 0.90
C SER A 59 10.03 14.10 1.11
N THR A 60 10.83 13.97 0.05
CA THR A 60 12.25 14.37 0.05
C THR A 60 12.41 15.72 -0.64
N PRO A 61 13.49 16.48 -0.33
CA PRO A 61 13.80 17.73 -1.04
C PRO A 61 13.93 17.52 -2.57
N GLY A 62 14.52 16.39 -2.99
CA GLY A 62 14.68 16.03 -4.40
C GLY A 62 13.32 15.83 -5.08
N ASN A 63 12.46 14.99 -4.52
CA ASN A 63 11.11 14.72 -5.05
C ASN A 63 10.23 15.99 -5.04
N LEU A 64 10.39 16.87 -4.04
CA LEU A 64 9.70 18.16 -4.02
C LEU A 64 10.13 19.03 -5.20
N TRP A 65 11.44 19.08 -5.47
CA TRP A 65 11.99 19.88 -6.57
C TRP A 65 11.58 19.30 -7.94
N GLU A 66 11.64 17.99 -8.11
CA GLU A 66 11.16 17.32 -9.32
C GLU A 66 9.65 17.51 -9.52
N GLY A 67 8.85 17.39 -8.47
CA GLY A 67 7.43 17.68 -8.51
C GLY A 67 7.11 19.12 -8.92
N LEU A 68 7.89 20.09 -8.44
CA LEU A 68 7.75 21.48 -8.87
C LEU A 68 8.11 21.69 -10.35
N LYS A 69 9.16 21.05 -10.84
CA LYS A 69 9.53 21.09 -12.27
C LYS A 69 8.47 20.44 -13.15
N SER A 70 7.82 19.39 -12.67
CA SER A 70 6.81 18.62 -13.39
C SER A 70 5.45 19.31 -13.51
N LEU A 71 5.22 20.42 -12.80
CA LEU A 71 3.99 21.19 -12.94
C LEU A 71 3.76 21.73 -14.37
N GLY A 72 4.73 21.59 -15.27
CA GLY A 72 4.69 22.03 -16.67
C GLY A 72 4.78 20.93 -17.73
N GLY A 73 4.91 19.63 -17.39
CA GLY A 73 5.17 18.57 -18.38
C GLY A 73 4.46 17.25 -18.12
N ASP A 74 4.08 16.56 -19.20
CA ASP A 74 3.36 15.26 -19.19
C ASP A 74 4.27 14.04 -18.95
N HIS A 75 5.57 14.25 -18.73
CA HIS A 75 6.58 13.15 -18.63
C HIS A 75 7.15 12.93 -17.24
N ALA A 76 6.56 13.56 -16.21
CA ALA A 76 7.06 13.42 -14.85
C ALA A 76 6.51 12.18 -14.14
N PRO A 77 7.27 11.56 -13.22
CA PRO A 77 6.81 10.43 -12.39
C PRO A 77 5.57 10.78 -11.55
N VAL A 78 5.43 12.08 -11.19
CA VAL A 78 4.28 12.62 -10.48
C VAL A 78 3.61 13.66 -11.35
N THR A 79 2.32 13.54 -11.59
CA THR A 79 1.50 14.47 -12.37
C THR A 79 0.36 15.05 -11.56
N PHE A 80 -0.23 16.15 -12.04
CA PHE A 80 -1.33 16.83 -11.36
C PHE A 80 -2.48 17.09 -12.32
N SER A 81 -3.68 16.66 -11.96
CA SER A 81 -4.91 17.07 -12.67
C SER A 81 -5.26 18.52 -12.31
N ARG A 82 -5.64 19.32 -13.28
CA ARG A 82 -6.03 20.72 -13.07
C ARG A 82 -7.55 20.91 -13.28
N PRO A 83 -8.20 21.81 -12.50
CA PRO A 83 -7.65 22.63 -11.41
C PRO A 83 -7.35 21.81 -10.15
N LEU A 84 -6.33 22.24 -9.37
CA LEU A 84 -6.04 21.63 -8.08
C LEU A 84 -7.08 22.04 -7.05
N GLY A 85 -7.65 21.06 -6.34
CA GLY A 85 -8.53 21.29 -5.22
C GLY A 85 -7.80 21.87 -4.00
N ILE A 86 -8.53 22.59 -3.15
CA ILE A 86 -7.97 23.20 -1.92
C ILE A 86 -7.31 22.18 -1.00
N GLU A 87 -7.83 20.97 -0.95
CA GLU A 87 -7.27 19.88 -0.11
C GLU A 87 -5.92 19.38 -0.66
N THR A 88 -5.81 19.24 -1.97
CA THR A 88 -4.53 18.91 -2.62
C THR A 88 -3.49 20.02 -2.38
N LEU A 89 -3.88 21.29 -2.41
CA LEU A 89 -2.98 22.40 -2.07
C LEU A 89 -2.52 22.35 -0.60
N LYS A 90 -3.42 22.06 0.34
CA LYS A 90 -3.07 21.83 1.76
C LYS A 90 -2.13 20.64 1.94
N PHE A 91 -2.38 19.56 1.19
CA PHE A 91 -1.49 18.40 1.17
C PHE A 91 -0.10 18.77 0.67
N LEU A 92 0.03 19.49 -0.44
CA LEU A 92 1.31 19.95 -1.00
C LEU A 92 2.07 20.86 -0.03
N ALA A 93 1.40 21.77 0.66
CA ALA A 93 2.02 22.60 1.71
C ALA A 93 2.54 21.75 2.88
N SER A 94 1.77 20.74 3.28
CA SER A 94 2.17 19.77 4.33
C SER A 94 3.34 18.90 3.86
N PHE A 95 3.33 18.47 2.60
CA PHE A 95 4.40 17.70 1.95
C PHE A 95 5.71 18.51 1.92
N ALA A 96 5.66 19.78 1.51
CA ALA A 96 6.83 20.66 1.55
C ALA A 96 7.38 20.84 2.98
N SER A 97 6.50 20.93 3.98
CA SER A 97 6.91 20.97 5.40
C SER A 97 7.55 19.65 5.86
N ALA A 98 7.04 18.51 5.39
CA ALA A 98 7.59 17.18 5.69
C ALA A 98 8.94 16.93 5.01
N SER A 99 9.21 17.57 3.88
CA SER A 99 10.46 17.42 3.11
C SER A 99 11.70 18.05 3.78
N ARG A 100 11.56 18.63 4.98
CA ARG A 100 12.72 19.16 5.73
C ARG A 100 13.66 18.02 6.13
N PRO A 101 15.01 18.14 5.95
CA PRO A 101 15.96 17.04 6.14
C PRO A 101 15.83 16.30 7.48
N GLY A 102 15.65 17.04 8.58
CA GLY A 102 15.50 16.45 9.92
C GLY A 102 14.22 15.60 10.08
N ARG A 103 13.11 16.00 9.41
CA ARG A 103 11.88 15.21 9.37
C ARG A 103 12.04 13.97 8.50
N VAL A 104 12.57 14.13 7.31
CA VAL A 104 12.86 13.01 6.39
C VAL A 104 13.69 11.94 7.09
N LYS A 105 14.79 12.32 7.75
CA LYS A 105 15.64 11.37 8.49
C LYS A 105 14.86 10.58 9.55
N ARG A 106 14.06 11.27 10.37
CA ARG A 106 13.24 10.64 11.42
C ARG A 106 12.18 9.72 10.83
N ASP A 107 11.47 10.20 9.80
CA ASP A 107 10.36 9.47 9.20
C ASP A 107 10.87 8.26 8.40
N THR A 108 12.04 8.35 7.76
CA THR A 108 12.76 7.21 7.15
C THR A 108 13.11 6.15 8.20
N ALA A 109 13.71 6.54 9.32
CA ALA A 109 14.06 5.59 10.37
C ALA A 109 12.82 4.87 10.93
N LYS A 110 11.70 5.59 11.09
CA LYS A 110 10.43 5.01 11.53
C LYS A 110 9.89 4.01 10.52
N LEU A 111 9.80 4.40 9.25
CA LEU A 111 9.30 3.52 8.19
C LEU A 111 10.15 2.28 8.02
N LEU A 112 11.47 2.42 8.01
CA LEU A 112 12.39 1.28 7.91
C LEU A 112 12.21 0.31 9.07
N SER A 113 12.17 0.82 10.31
CA SER A 113 11.90 -0.01 11.50
C SER A 113 10.56 -0.74 11.41
N MET A 114 9.51 -0.06 10.97
CA MET A 114 8.19 -0.68 10.77
C MET A 114 8.24 -1.75 9.68
N ALA A 115 8.87 -1.48 8.54
CA ALA A 115 8.91 -2.40 7.42
C ALA A 115 9.74 -3.65 7.72
N THR A 116 10.89 -3.51 8.40
CA THR A 116 11.71 -4.64 8.84
C THR A 116 10.93 -5.56 9.80
N ARG A 117 10.25 -4.97 10.80
CA ARG A 117 9.39 -5.75 11.71
C ARG A 117 8.20 -6.38 10.98
N SER A 118 7.69 -5.70 9.97
CA SER A 118 6.59 -6.21 9.16
C SER A 118 6.98 -7.44 8.35
N LEU A 119 8.17 -7.43 7.72
CA LEU A 119 8.70 -8.60 7.00
C LEU A 119 8.90 -9.79 7.96
N GLN A 120 9.49 -9.54 9.13
CA GLN A 120 9.59 -10.58 10.17
C GLN A 120 8.21 -11.12 10.55
N ARG A 121 7.21 -10.25 10.70
CA ARG A 121 5.86 -10.67 11.06
C ARG A 121 5.17 -11.48 9.97
N TYR A 122 5.46 -11.22 8.69
CA TYR A 122 5.01 -12.07 7.59
C TYR A 122 5.54 -13.50 7.73
N HIS A 123 6.82 -13.68 8.05
CA HIS A 123 7.41 -15.00 8.31
C HIS A 123 6.75 -15.70 9.51
N GLU A 124 6.56 -15.00 10.62
CA GLU A 124 5.89 -15.52 11.80
C GLU A 124 4.45 -15.99 11.51
N LEU A 125 3.71 -15.27 10.66
CA LEU A 125 2.37 -15.66 10.23
C LEU A 125 2.42 -16.95 9.40
N GLN A 126 3.33 -17.03 8.45
CA GLN A 126 3.55 -18.22 7.63
C GLN A 126 3.92 -19.44 8.49
N ASP A 127 4.85 -19.27 9.44
CA ASP A 127 5.27 -20.34 10.39
C ASP A 127 4.13 -20.79 11.30
N SER A 128 3.19 -19.88 11.62
CA SER A 128 1.98 -20.20 12.39
C SER A 128 0.85 -20.86 11.58
N GLY A 129 1.08 -21.13 10.29
CA GLY A 129 0.12 -21.77 9.39
C GLY A 129 -0.81 -20.82 8.64
N LEU A 130 -0.63 -19.51 8.80
CA LEU A 130 -1.34 -18.51 7.99
C LEU A 130 -0.46 -18.06 6.81
N ASP A 131 -0.45 -18.87 5.77
CA ASP A 131 0.30 -18.56 4.55
C ASP A 131 -0.43 -17.50 3.72
N LEU A 132 0.21 -16.35 3.58
CA LEU A 132 -0.25 -15.21 2.77
C LEU A 132 0.40 -15.17 1.38
N GLY A 133 1.15 -16.22 1.01
CA GLY A 133 1.85 -16.32 -0.27
C GLY A 133 3.13 -15.48 -0.33
N LEU A 134 3.78 -15.20 0.81
CA LEU A 134 5.04 -14.46 0.81
C LEU A 134 6.12 -15.26 0.10
N THR A 135 6.77 -14.64 -0.88
CA THR A 135 7.87 -15.21 -1.65
C THR A 135 9.13 -14.35 -1.49
N VAL A 136 10.17 -14.92 -0.88
CA VAL A 136 11.47 -14.26 -0.68
C VAL A 136 12.39 -14.66 -1.81
N GLN A 137 12.39 -13.89 -2.89
CA GLN A 137 13.24 -14.10 -4.08
C GLN A 137 14.00 -12.82 -4.47
N GLY A 138 14.03 -11.87 -3.57
CA GLY A 138 14.68 -10.59 -3.75
C GLY A 138 13.95 -9.64 -4.70
N TRP A 139 14.55 -8.47 -4.85
CA TRP A 139 14.06 -7.41 -5.72
C TRP A 139 15.21 -6.86 -6.56
N LEU A 140 15.02 -6.73 -7.87
CA LEU A 140 16.05 -6.28 -8.78
C LEU A 140 15.65 -4.95 -9.43
N TRP A 141 16.40 -3.90 -9.14
CA TRP A 141 16.28 -2.62 -9.83
C TRP A 141 17.13 -2.69 -11.10
N LEU A 142 16.60 -2.24 -12.20
CA LEU A 142 17.24 -2.31 -13.50
C LEU A 142 17.33 -0.94 -14.14
N SER A 143 18.49 -0.62 -14.68
CA SER A 143 18.73 0.60 -15.46
C SER A 143 18.89 0.26 -16.94
N THR A 144 18.23 1.04 -17.78
CA THR A 144 18.38 1.01 -19.24
C THR A 144 19.31 2.14 -19.74
N ALA A 145 19.70 3.06 -18.85
CA ALA A 145 20.61 4.15 -19.20
C ALA A 145 22.06 3.66 -19.31
N GLN A 146 22.67 3.85 -20.48
CA GLN A 146 24.08 3.56 -20.70
C GLN A 146 24.95 4.52 -19.87
N GLY A 147 25.98 3.99 -19.21
CA GLY A 147 26.94 4.82 -18.44
C GLY A 147 26.47 5.28 -17.06
N ASN A 148 25.35 4.78 -16.55
CA ASN A 148 24.77 5.21 -15.25
C ASN A 148 25.38 4.51 -14.02
N ARG A 149 26.56 3.88 -14.16
CA ARG A 149 27.16 3.04 -13.11
C ARG A 149 27.48 3.82 -11.82
N ASP A 150 27.96 5.06 -11.94
CA ASP A 150 28.27 5.89 -10.77
C ASP A 150 27.00 6.27 -10.00
N ALA A 151 25.90 6.54 -10.70
CA ALA A 151 24.62 6.79 -10.07
C ALA A 151 24.10 5.55 -9.33
N LEU A 152 24.22 4.35 -9.92
CA LEU A 152 23.85 3.10 -9.26
C LEU A 152 24.66 2.85 -7.99
N HIS A 153 25.97 3.13 -8.01
CA HIS A 153 26.81 3.02 -6.82
C HIS A 153 26.39 4.04 -5.74
N GLY A 154 26.13 5.29 -6.13
CA GLY A 154 25.64 6.31 -5.21
C GLY A 154 24.29 5.95 -4.57
N ASP A 155 23.37 5.37 -5.33
CA ASP A 155 22.08 4.90 -4.85
C ASP A 155 22.25 3.70 -3.90
N SER A 156 23.05 2.70 -4.29
CA SER A 156 23.35 1.53 -3.47
C SER A 156 23.99 1.93 -2.12
N GLU A 157 25.01 2.80 -2.13
CA GLU A 157 25.62 3.29 -0.90
C GLU A 157 24.63 4.04 0.01
N ARG A 158 23.71 4.79 -0.58
CA ARG A 158 22.67 5.49 0.17
C ARG A 158 21.72 4.50 0.84
N MET A 159 21.30 3.44 0.12
CA MET A 159 20.47 2.37 0.64
C MET A 159 21.20 1.56 1.72
N GLN A 160 22.45 1.21 1.51
CA GLN A 160 23.28 0.50 2.50
C GLN A 160 23.46 1.31 3.79
N ARG A 161 23.70 2.63 3.66
CA ARG A 161 23.74 3.54 4.84
C ARG A 161 22.41 3.62 5.58
N ALA A 162 21.30 3.37 4.90
CA ALA A 162 19.99 3.25 5.50
C ALA A 162 19.71 1.85 6.09
N GLY A 163 20.64 0.88 5.95
CA GLY A 163 20.52 -0.46 6.51
C GLY A 163 20.05 -1.53 5.53
N ALA A 164 19.87 -1.21 4.24
CA ALA A 164 19.51 -2.19 3.23
C ALA A 164 20.70 -3.08 2.87
N LYS A 165 20.44 -4.37 2.68
CA LYS A 165 21.41 -5.27 2.03
C LYS A 165 21.17 -5.17 0.53
N CYS A 166 22.11 -4.60 -0.19
CA CYS A 166 22.03 -4.50 -1.64
C CYS A 166 23.44 -4.40 -2.25
N GLU A 167 23.54 -4.73 -3.52
CA GLU A 167 24.76 -4.65 -4.30
C GLU A 167 24.49 -4.16 -5.72
N VAL A 168 25.47 -3.48 -6.31
CA VAL A 168 25.41 -3.09 -7.72
C VAL A 168 25.78 -4.29 -8.57
N VAL A 169 24.91 -4.64 -9.52
CA VAL A 169 25.08 -5.76 -10.43
C VAL A 169 25.25 -5.27 -11.86
N GLY A 170 26.21 -5.86 -12.58
CA GLY A 170 26.40 -5.62 -14.00
C GLY A 170 25.38 -6.40 -14.84
N ARG A 171 25.38 -6.14 -16.16
CA ARG A 171 24.47 -6.80 -17.13
C ARG A 171 24.49 -8.34 -17.03
N ALA A 172 25.67 -8.96 -16.93
CA ALA A 172 25.81 -10.41 -16.87
C ALA A 172 25.13 -10.99 -15.62
N GLN A 173 25.48 -10.45 -14.46
CA GLN A 173 24.92 -10.87 -13.17
C GLN A 173 23.41 -10.59 -13.07
N ALA A 174 22.94 -9.45 -13.61
CA ALA A 174 21.50 -9.18 -13.70
C ALA A 174 20.78 -10.23 -14.56
N GLY A 175 21.40 -10.68 -15.66
CA GLY A 175 20.87 -11.75 -16.53
C GLY A 175 20.85 -13.13 -15.89
N GLU A 176 21.81 -13.43 -14.99
CA GLU A 176 21.78 -14.65 -14.16
C GLU A 176 20.66 -14.60 -13.11
N LEU A 177 20.47 -13.43 -12.49
CA LEU A 177 19.38 -13.22 -11.54
C LEU A 177 18.01 -13.30 -12.22
N GLN A 178 17.83 -12.66 -13.36
CA GLN A 178 16.59 -12.68 -14.14
C GLN A 178 16.93 -13.00 -15.60
N PRO A 179 16.69 -14.22 -16.06
CA PRO A 179 16.81 -14.57 -17.49
C PRO A 179 15.84 -13.77 -18.37
N GLY A 180 16.19 -13.61 -19.64
CA GLY A 180 15.32 -12.95 -20.61
C GLY A 180 15.28 -11.43 -20.55
N LEU A 181 16.24 -10.78 -19.87
CA LEU A 181 16.35 -9.31 -19.85
C LEU A 181 16.68 -8.74 -21.23
N GLY A 182 16.02 -7.64 -21.59
CA GLY A 182 16.21 -6.90 -22.82
C GLY A 182 17.65 -6.36 -22.99
N ASN A 183 18.06 -6.14 -24.23
CA ASN A 183 19.43 -5.69 -24.55
C ASN A 183 19.74 -4.28 -24.04
N GLU A 184 18.73 -3.47 -23.77
CA GLU A 184 18.87 -2.10 -23.25
C GLU A 184 19.25 -2.08 -21.78
N VAL A 185 19.04 -3.18 -21.03
CA VAL A 185 19.40 -3.25 -19.61
C VAL A 185 20.92 -3.23 -19.47
N SER A 186 21.47 -2.24 -18.78
CA SER A 186 22.90 -2.04 -18.56
C SER A 186 23.43 -2.65 -17.26
N GLY A 187 22.55 -2.89 -16.29
CA GLY A 187 22.83 -3.41 -14.94
C GLY A 187 21.78 -2.94 -13.96
N GLY A 188 22.10 -2.96 -12.67
CA GLY A 188 21.10 -2.57 -11.67
C GLY A 188 21.61 -2.63 -10.24
N ILE A 189 20.65 -2.69 -9.30
CA ILE A 189 20.89 -2.91 -7.87
C ILE A 189 20.07 -4.11 -7.44
N TRP A 190 20.72 -5.07 -6.82
CA TRP A 190 20.13 -6.29 -6.29
C TRP A 190 19.88 -6.21 -4.78
N PHE A 191 18.69 -6.55 -4.35
CA PHE A 191 18.24 -6.62 -2.95
C PHE A 191 17.83 -8.06 -2.63
N PRO A 192 18.72 -8.89 -2.06
CA PRO A 192 18.48 -10.33 -1.90
C PRO A 192 17.39 -10.69 -0.89
N ASP A 193 17.23 -9.90 0.15
CA ASP A 193 16.34 -10.21 1.29
C ASP A 193 14.91 -9.67 1.12
N GLU A 194 14.61 -9.03 0.00
CA GLU A 194 13.30 -8.45 -0.27
C GLU A 194 12.32 -9.53 -0.77
N ALA A 195 11.05 -9.28 -0.55
CA ALA A 195 9.98 -10.23 -0.84
C ALA A 195 8.83 -9.60 -1.64
N PHE A 196 7.94 -10.44 -2.10
CA PHE A 196 6.67 -10.04 -2.71
C PHE A 196 5.59 -11.08 -2.43
N LEU A 197 4.35 -10.70 -2.66
CA LEU A 197 3.18 -11.57 -2.59
C LEU A 197 2.08 -11.06 -3.54
N ASP A 198 1.05 -11.86 -3.77
CA ASP A 198 -0.17 -11.38 -4.43
C ASP A 198 -1.07 -10.68 -3.40
N PRO A 199 -1.25 -9.33 -3.49
CA PRO A 199 -1.99 -8.58 -2.47
C PRO A 199 -3.48 -8.90 -2.43
N GLU A 200 -4.05 -9.31 -3.56
CA GLU A 200 -5.44 -9.74 -3.66
C GLU A 200 -5.64 -11.05 -2.91
N ALA A 201 -4.81 -12.05 -3.24
CA ALA A 201 -4.83 -13.36 -2.57
C ALA A 201 -4.57 -13.22 -1.06
N ALA A 202 -3.59 -12.41 -0.66
CA ALA A 202 -3.28 -12.18 0.75
C ALA A 202 -4.44 -11.51 1.51
N SER A 203 -5.10 -10.50 0.89
CA SER A 203 -6.26 -9.84 1.50
C SER A 203 -7.43 -10.81 1.68
N HIS A 204 -7.72 -11.62 0.65
CA HIS A 204 -8.75 -12.65 0.71
C HIS A 204 -8.43 -13.73 1.74
N ARG A 205 -7.17 -14.17 1.81
CA ARG A 205 -6.73 -15.17 2.79
C ARG A 205 -6.92 -14.68 4.23
N TRP A 206 -6.54 -13.43 4.52
CA TRP A 206 -6.79 -12.83 5.83
C TRP A 206 -8.28 -12.69 6.14
N LEU A 207 -9.09 -12.26 5.17
CA LEU A 207 -10.53 -12.13 5.38
C LEU A 207 -11.19 -13.49 5.62
N GLN A 208 -10.79 -14.51 4.86
CA GLN A 208 -11.28 -15.88 5.04
C GLN A 208 -10.90 -16.41 6.44
N ASP A 209 -9.64 -16.23 6.84
CA ASP A 209 -9.18 -16.61 8.17
C ASP A 209 -9.97 -15.90 9.28
N ALA A 210 -10.31 -14.63 9.10
CA ALA A 210 -11.18 -13.90 10.04
C ALA A 210 -12.56 -14.55 10.14
N MET A 211 -13.17 -14.91 9.01
CA MET A 211 -14.49 -15.55 8.97
C MET A 211 -14.45 -16.95 9.58
N ASP A 212 -13.40 -17.73 9.33
CA ASP A 212 -13.20 -19.05 9.93
C ASP A 212 -13.08 -18.99 11.46
N HIS A 213 -12.67 -17.82 12.00
CA HIS A 213 -12.63 -17.52 13.44
C HIS A 213 -13.84 -16.70 13.94
N GLY A 214 -14.92 -16.68 13.18
CA GLY A 214 -16.21 -16.10 13.60
C GLY A 214 -16.43 -14.62 13.27
N ALA A 215 -15.52 -13.95 12.56
CA ALA A 215 -15.78 -12.60 12.08
C ALA A 215 -16.91 -12.60 11.03
N ARG A 216 -17.70 -11.53 11.01
CA ARG A 216 -18.78 -11.33 10.05
C ARG A 216 -18.42 -10.26 9.04
N LEU A 217 -18.77 -10.50 7.78
CA LEU A 217 -18.63 -9.53 6.70
C LEU A 217 -20.01 -8.96 6.33
N ILE A 218 -20.16 -7.65 6.43
CA ILE A 218 -21.35 -6.92 6.01
C ILE A 218 -20.99 -6.10 4.77
N ARG A 219 -21.58 -6.45 3.63
CA ARG A 219 -21.46 -5.71 2.38
C ARG A 219 -22.35 -4.48 2.43
N ALA A 220 -21.84 -3.39 3.00
CA ALA A 220 -22.58 -2.16 3.23
C ALA A 220 -21.69 -0.92 3.17
N GLN A 221 -22.32 0.21 2.90
CA GLN A 221 -21.72 1.52 2.98
C GLN A 221 -22.06 2.17 4.33
N VAL A 222 -21.04 2.61 5.09
CA VAL A 222 -21.27 3.46 6.26
C VAL A 222 -21.72 4.84 5.79
N THR A 223 -22.88 5.29 6.29
CA THR A 223 -23.53 6.55 5.91
C THR A 223 -23.63 7.56 7.06
N GLY A 224 -23.34 7.13 8.29
CA GLY A 224 -23.39 7.99 9.47
C GLY A 224 -22.99 7.25 10.74
N TYR A 225 -23.21 7.93 11.87
CA TYR A 225 -22.95 7.36 13.18
C TYR A 225 -23.84 7.98 14.25
N ARG A 226 -23.97 7.30 15.38
CA ARG A 226 -24.48 7.88 16.62
C ARG A 226 -23.39 7.84 17.69
N LYS A 227 -23.41 8.82 18.58
CA LYS A 227 -22.46 8.91 19.68
C LYS A 227 -23.16 9.17 21.00
N HIS A 228 -22.49 8.79 22.07
CA HIS A 228 -22.79 9.23 23.42
C HIS A 228 -21.51 9.75 24.06
N SER A 229 -21.50 11.01 24.47
CA SER A 229 -20.28 11.72 24.87
C SER A 229 -19.18 11.62 23.80
N GLU A 230 -17.98 11.25 24.16
CA GLU A 230 -16.83 11.10 23.26
C GLU A 230 -16.68 9.66 22.70
N ARG A 231 -17.78 8.90 22.58
CA ARG A 231 -17.77 7.51 22.09
C ARG A 231 -18.80 7.29 21.00
N ILE A 232 -18.41 6.68 19.91
CA ILE A 232 -19.33 6.17 18.90
C ILE A 232 -20.06 4.96 19.50
N THR A 233 -21.40 5.02 19.48
CA THR A 233 -22.25 3.91 19.94
C THR A 233 -22.69 3.02 18.80
N ASP A 234 -23.02 3.62 17.67
CA ASP A 234 -23.57 2.90 16.51
C ASP A 234 -23.02 3.51 15.21
N LEU A 235 -22.71 2.66 14.24
CA LEU A 235 -22.48 3.05 12.85
C LEU A 235 -23.78 2.84 12.07
N THR A 236 -24.21 3.87 11.34
CA THR A 236 -25.34 3.77 10.43
C THR A 236 -24.84 3.32 9.07
N THR A 237 -25.48 2.31 8.50
CA THR A 237 -25.18 1.82 7.15
C THR A 237 -26.44 1.85 6.27
N ASP A 238 -26.27 1.67 4.97
CA ASP A 238 -27.36 1.55 4.00
C ASP A 238 -28.22 0.28 4.18
N VAL A 239 -27.76 -0.69 4.98
CA VAL A 239 -28.49 -1.93 5.27
C VAL A 239 -28.98 -2.03 6.73
N GLY A 240 -28.60 -1.10 7.60
CA GLY A 240 -28.99 -1.07 9.02
C GLY A 240 -27.90 -0.54 9.92
N ASP A 241 -28.19 -0.46 11.21
CA ASP A 241 -27.27 0.06 12.22
C ASP A 241 -26.43 -1.06 12.85
N ILE A 242 -25.18 -0.76 13.14
CA ILE A 242 -24.23 -1.69 13.76
C ILE A 242 -23.71 -1.05 15.04
N ARG A 243 -23.97 -1.70 16.17
CA ARG A 243 -23.44 -1.28 17.48
C ARG A 243 -22.08 -1.91 17.73
N ALA A 244 -21.08 -1.12 18.10
CA ALA A 244 -19.76 -1.63 18.41
C ALA A 244 -19.14 -0.96 19.64
N LYS A 245 -18.33 -1.74 20.41
CA LYS A 245 -17.58 -1.19 21.55
C LYS A 245 -16.36 -0.41 21.07
N GLN A 246 -15.71 -0.85 19.99
CA GLN A 246 -14.60 -0.20 19.32
C GLN A 246 -14.89 -0.08 17.82
N VAL A 247 -14.42 0.99 17.21
CA VAL A 247 -14.54 1.23 15.76
C VAL A 247 -13.15 1.43 15.18
N VAL A 248 -12.90 0.85 14.02
CA VAL A 248 -11.64 1.06 13.28
C VAL A 248 -11.94 1.58 11.88
N LEU A 249 -11.27 2.66 11.47
CA LEU A 249 -11.24 3.13 10.09
C LEU A 249 -10.00 2.58 9.38
N ALA A 250 -10.20 1.64 8.47
CA ALA A 250 -9.19 1.05 7.59
C ALA A 250 -9.55 1.27 6.10
N THR A 251 -10.11 2.45 5.79
CA THR A 251 -10.74 2.78 4.50
C THR A 251 -9.76 3.26 3.42
N GLY A 252 -8.46 3.03 3.60
CA GLY A 252 -7.45 3.33 2.59
C GLY A 252 -7.52 4.78 2.08
N ALA A 253 -7.67 4.97 0.77
CA ALA A 253 -7.73 6.28 0.14
C ALA A 253 -8.99 7.08 0.50
N ASP A 254 -10.06 6.40 0.88
CA ASP A 254 -11.33 7.03 1.28
C ASP A 254 -11.34 7.50 2.74
N SER A 255 -10.21 7.36 3.46
CA SER A 255 -10.11 7.71 4.89
C SER A 255 -10.42 9.17 5.18
N ARG A 256 -10.14 10.09 4.24
CA ARG A 256 -10.56 11.49 4.38
C ARG A 256 -12.08 11.63 4.33
N ALA A 257 -12.75 10.96 3.40
CA ALA A 257 -14.20 11.01 3.27
C ALA A 257 -14.88 10.35 4.47
N ALA A 258 -14.41 9.18 4.88
CA ALA A 258 -14.87 8.48 6.08
C ALA A 258 -14.63 9.33 7.35
N GLY A 259 -13.50 10.02 7.44
CA GLY A 259 -13.24 10.95 8.53
C GLY A 259 -14.23 12.10 8.58
N ARG A 260 -14.54 12.72 7.43
CA ARG A 260 -15.58 13.78 7.36
C ARG A 260 -16.95 13.28 7.80
N LEU A 261 -17.31 12.05 7.43
CA LEU A 261 -18.55 11.45 7.85
C LEU A 261 -18.63 11.28 9.37
N LEU A 262 -17.49 11.08 10.04
CA LEU A 262 -17.38 10.94 11.50
C LEU A 262 -16.96 12.25 12.20
N ASP A 263 -17.03 13.40 11.52
CA ASP A 263 -16.62 14.71 12.02
C ASP A 263 -15.17 14.76 12.55
N ILE A 264 -14.27 13.95 11.98
CA ILE A 264 -12.85 13.95 12.31
C ILE A 264 -11.99 14.28 11.09
N LYS A 265 -10.80 14.84 11.34
CA LYS A 265 -9.84 15.12 10.27
C LYS A 265 -8.87 13.96 10.10
N VAL A 266 -8.93 13.28 8.97
CA VAL A 266 -7.93 12.27 8.55
C VAL A 266 -7.15 12.80 7.35
N PRO A 267 -5.88 13.24 7.52
CA PRO A 267 -5.11 13.94 6.47
C PRO A 267 -4.49 12.94 5.48
N VAL A 268 -5.33 12.24 4.75
CA VAL A 268 -4.95 11.33 3.66
C VAL A 268 -5.35 11.96 2.34
N GLU A 269 -4.43 12.03 1.37
CA GLU A 269 -4.67 12.48 0.00
C GLU A 269 -4.62 11.30 -0.96
N PRO A 270 -5.62 11.12 -1.84
CA PRO A 270 -5.56 10.09 -2.86
C PRO A 270 -4.49 10.42 -3.91
N GLY A 271 -3.50 9.52 -4.07
CA GLY A 271 -2.52 9.56 -5.15
C GLY A 271 -2.82 8.44 -6.14
N TYR A 272 -3.39 8.78 -7.29
CA TYR A 272 -3.82 7.81 -8.28
C TYR A 272 -2.62 7.19 -9.02
N GLY A 273 -2.62 5.87 -9.11
CA GLY A 273 -1.70 5.10 -9.92
C GLY A 273 -2.47 4.07 -10.73
N TRP A 274 -1.83 3.48 -11.71
CA TRP A 274 -2.43 2.49 -12.58
C TRP A 274 -1.59 1.23 -12.65
N SER A 275 -2.25 0.14 -12.99
CA SER A 275 -1.62 -1.14 -13.25
C SER A 275 -2.29 -1.86 -14.41
N VAL A 276 -1.54 -2.73 -15.04
CA VAL A 276 -2.02 -3.73 -15.98
C VAL A 276 -1.54 -5.11 -15.52
N THR A 277 -2.43 -6.09 -15.58
CA THR A 277 -2.11 -7.48 -15.29
C THR A 277 -2.19 -8.25 -16.60
N LEU A 278 -1.12 -8.99 -16.91
CA LEU A 278 -0.98 -9.81 -18.11
C LEU A 278 -1.00 -11.29 -17.73
N ALA A 279 -1.50 -12.15 -18.61
CA ALA A 279 -1.38 -13.61 -18.47
C ALA A 279 0.09 -14.02 -18.64
N ASP A 280 0.62 -14.80 -17.71
CA ASP A 280 1.97 -15.34 -17.76
C ASP A 280 1.96 -16.82 -17.34
N PRO A 281 1.40 -17.72 -18.17
CA PRO A 281 1.28 -19.14 -17.84
C PRO A 281 2.64 -19.84 -17.71
N GLU A 282 3.68 -19.29 -18.30
CA GLU A 282 5.04 -19.83 -18.27
C GLU A 282 5.84 -19.34 -17.07
N ASN A 283 5.29 -18.36 -16.29
CA ASN A 283 5.95 -17.73 -15.14
C ASN A 283 7.37 -17.23 -15.47
N GLN A 284 7.47 -16.40 -16.51
CA GLN A 284 8.73 -15.90 -17.07
C GLN A 284 9.52 -15.02 -16.11
N LEU A 285 8.85 -14.45 -15.10
CA LEU A 285 9.51 -13.67 -14.06
C LEU A 285 9.80 -14.53 -12.83
N HIS A 286 11.06 -14.52 -12.41
CA HIS A 286 11.51 -15.22 -11.21
C HIS A 286 11.43 -14.34 -9.96
N ARG A 287 11.40 -13.02 -10.13
CA ARG A 287 11.42 -12.03 -9.04
C ARG A 287 10.76 -10.72 -9.44
N ALA A 288 10.49 -9.88 -8.47
CA ALA A 288 10.02 -8.53 -8.75
C ALA A 288 11.14 -7.67 -9.33
N LEU A 289 10.80 -6.85 -10.33
CA LEU A 289 11.70 -5.94 -11.03
C LEU A 289 11.22 -4.51 -10.89
N MET A 290 12.14 -3.54 -10.99
CA MET A 290 11.80 -2.13 -11.12
C MET A 290 12.71 -1.45 -12.15
N GLY A 291 12.13 -0.77 -13.12
CA GLY A 291 12.84 0.18 -13.97
C GLY A 291 13.17 1.44 -13.17
N ILE A 292 14.44 1.78 -13.05
CA ILE A 292 14.90 2.90 -12.21
C ILE A 292 14.43 4.24 -12.79
N GLU A 293 14.56 4.41 -14.11
CA GLU A 293 14.30 5.67 -14.80
C GLU A 293 12.80 6.03 -14.78
N ASP A 294 11.94 5.03 -14.88
CA ASP A 294 10.49 5.22 -15.06
C ASP A 294 9.66 4.86 -13.82
N HIS A 295 10.31 4.32 -12.78
CA HIS A 295 9.66 3.83 -11.57
C HIS A 295 8.51 2.85 -11.84
N VAL A 296 8.66 2.04 -12.89
CA VAL A 296 7.72 0.98 -13.24
C VAL A 296 8.12 -0.30 -12.53
N VAL A 297 7.20 -0.87 -11.77
CA VAL A 297 7.39 -2.13 -11.06
C VAL A 297 6.72 -3.25 -11.83
N ILE A 298 7.41 -4.37 -11.98
CA ILE A 298 6.95 -5.59 -12.65
C ILE A 298 7.03 -6.71 -11.63
N SER A 299 5.89 -7.26 -11.23
CA SER A 299 5.81 -8.26 -10.17
C SER A 299 5.24 -9.56 -10.69
N PRO A 300 5.90 -10.71 -10.44
CA PRO A 300 5.33 -12.01 -10.73
C PRO A 300 4.19 -12.32 -9.74
N MET A 301 3.18 -12.98 -10.26
CA MET A 301 2.05 -13.56 -9.51
C MET A 301 1.76 -14.92 -10.12
N PRO A 302 1.13 -15.86 -9.42
CA PRO A 302 0.84 -17.18 -9.97
C PRO A 302 0.09 -17.11 -11.31
N GLY A 303 0.73 -17.53 -12.42
CA GLY A 303 0.18 -17.54 -13.77
C GLY A 303 -0.05 -16.17 -14.43
N ARG A 304 0.45 -15.10 -13.83
CA ARG A 304 0.25 -13.73 -14.29
C ARG A 304 1.40 -12.81 -13.87
N VAL A 305 1.55 -11.70 -14.57
CA VAL A 305 2.48 -10.63 -14.20
C VAL A 305 1.71 -9.32 -14.04
N ARG A 306 2.04 -8.55 -13.01
CA ARG A 306 1.49 -7.21 -12.79
C ARG A 306 2.52 -6.13 -13.04
N ILE A 307 2.17 -5.16 -13.86
CA ILE A 307 2.98 -3.99 -14.16
C ILE A 307 2.29 -2.78 -13.56
N THR A 308 2.98 -2.06 -12.68
CA THR A 308 2.41 -0.89 -11.99
C THR A 308 3.30 0.33 -12.13
N GLY A 309 2.69 1.51 -12.14
CA GLY A 309 3.44 2.76 -12.17
C GLY A 309 2.56 3.99 -12.02
N GLY A 310 3.16 5.14 -12.24
CA GLY A 310 2.52 6.45 -12.22
C GLY A 310 2.05 6.93 -10.85
N MET A 311 1.97 8.24 -10.73
CA MET A 311 1.38 8.93 -9.59
C MET A 311 0.71 10.21 -10.07
N ARG A 312 -0.60 10.35 -9.82
CA ARG A 312 -1.37 11.55 -10.18
C ARG A 312 -2.18 12.04 -8.99
N PHE A 313 -2.04 13.31 -8.66
CA PHE A 313 -2.86 13.97 -7.65
C PHE A 313 -3.97 14.80 -8.30
N GLY A 314 -5.08 14.99 -7.58
CA GLY A 314 -6.21 15.79 -8.06
C GLY A 314 -7.06 15.10 -9.14
N ALA A 315 -6.81 13.85 -9.48
CA ALA A 315 -7.65 13.09 -10.41
C ALA A 315 -9.02 12.78 -9.78
N ALA A 316 -10.06 12.73 -10.60
CA ALA A 316 -11.35 12.21 -10.18
C ALA A 316 -11.23 10.71 -9.88
N SER A 317 -11.96 10.25 -8.87
CA SER A 317 -12.11 8.82 -8.59
C SER A 317 -12.97 8.14 -9.66
N GLY A 318 -12.73 6.85 -9.91
CA GLY A 318 -13.65 6.01 -10.66
C GLY A 318 -13.51 6.03 -12.17
N SER A 319 -12.39 6.51 -12.71
CA SER A 319 -12.07 6.34 -14.14
C SER A 319 -11.11 5.16 -14.36
N THR A 320 -11.24 4.51 -15.51
CA THR A 320 -10.23 3.54 -15.98
C THR A 320 -8.94 4.26 -16.37
N PRO A 321 -7.76 3.59 -16.34
CA PRO A 321 -6.53 4.17 -16.86
C PRO A 321 -6.70 4.55 -18.33
N ALA A 322 -6.09 5.67 -18.75
CA ALA A 322 -6.02 6.00 -20.16
C ALA A 322 -5.13 5.02 -20.90
N ASP A 323 -5.46 4.68 -22.16
CA ASP A 323 -4.66 3.76 -22.97
C ASP A 323 -3.20 4.16 -23.01
N ARG A 324 -2.92 5.46 -23.22
CA ARG A 324 -1.54 5.98 -23.20
C ARG A 324 -0.75 5.68 -21.95
N ASP A 325 -1.41 5.59 -20.78
CA ASP A 325 -0.77 5.32 -19.50
C ASP A 325 -0.44 3.83 -19.38
N ILE A 326 -1.33 2.96 -19.88
CA ILE A 326 -1.10 1.52 -19.96
C ILE A 326 -0.05 1.17 -21.01
N ASP A 327 -0.11 1.79 -22.19
CA ASP A 327 0.87 1.58 -23.28
C ASP A 327 2.28 1.95 -22.81
N LYS A 328 2.43 3.02 -22.02
CA LYS A 328 3.72 3.37 -21.41
C LYS A 328 4.20 2.26 -20.47
N LEU A 329 3.35 1.75 -19.57
CA LEU A 329 3.73 0.66 -18.68
C LEU A 329 4.18 -0.58 -19.46
N ARG A 330 3.42 -0.99 -20.46
CA ARG A 330 3.74 -2.15 -21.30
C ARG A 330 5.05 -1.94 -22.06
N LYS A 331 5.26 -0.77 -22.63
CA LYS A 331 6.49 -0.43 -23.34
C LYS A 331 7.71 -0.52 -22.44
N HIS A 332 7.65 0.03 -21.21
CA HIS A 332 8.74 -0.05 -20.26
C HIS A 332 8.99 -1.49 -19.78
N ALA A 333 7.95 -2.25 -19.51
CA ALA A 333 8.08 -3.64 -19.14
C ALA A 333 8.71 -4.47 -20.25
N ALA A 334 8.32 -4.25 -21.52
CA ALA A 334 8.88 -4.93 -22.68
C ALA A 334 10.33 -4.52 -22.96
N ALA A 335 10.75 -3.29 -22.65
CA ALA A 335 12.15 -2.88 -22.74
C ALA A 335 13.03 -3.62 -21.73
N VAL A 336 12.47 -3.89 -20.54
CA VAL A 336 13.17 -4.64 -19.47
C VAL A 336 13.11 -6.15 -19.70
N VAL A 337 11.95 -6.69 -20.05
CA VAL A 337 11.72 -8.11 -20.34
C VAL A 337 10.91 -8.22 -21.63
N PRO A 338 11.55 -8.40 -22.80
CA PRO A 338 10.89 -8.39 -24.11
C PRO A 338 9.74 -9.42 -24.24
N ALA A 339 9.85 -10.55 -23.58
CA ALA A 339 8.81 -11.59 -23.60
C ALA A 339 7.44 -11.13 -23.06
N LEU A 340 7.39 -10.03 -22.30
CA LEU A 340 6.13 -9.46 -21.79
C LEU A 340 5.34 -8.65 -22.84
N ALA A 341 5.94 -8.36 -24.01
CA ALA A 341 5.33 -7.49 -25.04
C ALA A 341 4.00 -8.05 -25.56
N ASP A 342 4.00 -9.35 -25.85
CA ASP A 342 2.91 -10.04 -26.53
C ASP A 342 1.95 -10.79 -25.60
N LEU A 343 2.14 -10.67 -24.27
CA LEU A 343 1.26 -11.31 -23.30
C LEU A 343 -0.14 -10.70 -23.33
N GLU A 344 -1.15 -11.57 -23.20
CA GLU A 344 -2.55 -11.19 -23.14
C GLU A 344 -2.85 -10.33 -21.93
N GLU A 345 -3.59 -9.25 -22.14
CA GLU A 345 -4.04 -8.38 -21.08
C GLU A 345 -5.27 -8.95 -20.39
N LEU A 346 -5.17 -9.21 -19.08
CA LEU A 346 -6.27 -9.70 -18.25
C LEU A 346 -7.09 -8.57 -17.64
N THR A 347 -6.41 -7.58 -17.03
CA THR A 347 -7.10 -6.49 -16.34
C THR A 347 -6.31 -5.19 -16.38
N ARG A 348 -7.04 -4.07 -16.37
CA ARG A 348 -6.51 -2.72 -16.11
C ARG A 348 -7.10 -2.20 -14.83
N TRP A 349 -6.31 -1.52 -14.04
CA TRP A 349 -6.78 -0.94 -12.79
C TRP A 349 -6.24 0.48 -12.61
N LEU A 350 -7.13 1.38 -12.18
CA LEU A 350 -6.82 2.70 -11.69
C LEU A 350 -7.26 2.78 -10.23
N GLY A 351 -6.38 3.14 -9.33
CA GLY A 351 -6.74 3.26 -7.93
C GLY A 351 -5.88 4.26 -7.18
N ALA A 352 -6.38 4.64 -6.02
CA ALA A 352 -5.79 5.68 -5.21
C ALA A 352 -4.92 5.08 -4.09
N ARG A 353 -3.66 5.46 -4.05
CA ARG A 353 -2.78 5.21 -2.90
C ARG A 353 -3.14 6.19 -1.78
N PRO A 354 -3.32 5.74 -0.54
CA PRO A 354 -3.65 6.60 0.60
C PRO A 354 -2.41 7.38 1.08
N MET A 355 -2.15 8.56 0.52
CA MET A 355 -0.93 9.31 0.79
C MET A 355 -1.06 10.17 2.04
N THR A 356 -0.09 10.08 2.96
CA THR A 356 0.17 11.11 3.98
C THR A 356 1.31 12.01 3.53
N ALA A 357 1.34 13.22 4.00
CA ALA A 357 2.40 14.15 3.64
C ALA A 357 3.79 13.72 4.12
N SER A 358 3.88 12.99 5.22
CA SER A 358 5.13 12.47 5.78
C SER A 358 5.52 11.09 5.25
N GLY A 359 4.62 10.40 4.51
CA GLY A 359 4.76 9.00 4.12
C GLY A 359 4.52 8.01 5.27
N VAL A 360 4.49 8.46 6.53
CA VAL A 360 4.23 7.60 7.70
C VAL A 360 2.73 7.39 7.85
N PRO A 361 2.25 6.14 8.02
CA PRO A 361 0.83 5.87 8.21
C PRO A 361 0.30 6.43 9.54
N ILE A 362 -1.00 6.69 9.56
CA ILE A 362 -1.75 7.11 10.74
C ILE A 362 -2.27 5.84 11.40
N ILE A 363 -1.75 5.52 12.58
CA ILE A 363 -2.19 4.36 13.40
C ILE A 363 -2.36 4.88 14.82
N GLU A 364 -3.55 5.40 15.13
CA GLU A 364 -3.79 6.06 16.41
C GLU A 364 -5.28 6.15 16.74
N ARG A 365 -5.61 6.42 18.01
CA ARG A 365 -6.95 6.88 18.39
C ARG A 365 -7.16 8.32 17.92
N ARG A 366 -8.34 8.61 17.39
CA ARG A 366 -8.59 9.94 16.84
C ARG A 366 -10.07 10.33 16.96
N GLY A 367 -10.32 11.50 17.52
CA GLY A 367 -11.64 12.13 17.58
C GLY A 367 -12.57 11.52 18.63
N PHE A 368 -12.57 10.21 18.81
CA PHE A 368 -13.37 9.50 19.80
C PHE A 368 -12.54 8.52 20.60
N ASP A 369 -12.92 8.28 21.87
CA ASP A 369 -12.22 7.35 22.76
C ASP A 369 -12.16 5.90 22.26
N ASN A 370 -13.10 5.52 21.40
CA ASN A 370 -13.22 4.18 20.86
C ASN A 370 -13.02 4.09 19.34
N LEU A 371 -12.41 5.12 18.74
CA LEU A 371 -12.11 5.12 17.29
C LEU A 371 -10.61 5.03 17.06
N VAL A 372 -10.18 4.01 16.35
CA VAL A 372 -8.81 3.84 15.85
C VAL A 372 -8.81 4.12 14.35
N VAL A 373 -7.86 4.90 13.89
CA VAL A 373 -7.60 5.11 12.45
C VAL A 373 -6.34 4.33 12.07
N ALA A 374 -6.42 3.51 11.03
CA ALA A 374 -5.32 2.74 10.45
C ALA A 374 -5.28 2.96 8.93
N ALA A 375 -4.63 4.04 8.49
CA ALA A 375 -4.68 4.52 7.10
C ALA A 375 -3.43 5.30 6.71
N GLY A 376 -3.34 5.68 5.44
CA GLY A 376 -2.28 6.58 4.99
C GLY A 376 -0.95 5.91 4.66
N HIS A 377 -0.96 4.63 4.27
CA HIS A 377 0.22 3.82 4.01
C HIS A 377 0.93 4.14 2.67
N GLY A 378 0.32 4.98 1.82
CA GLY A 378 0.86 5.29 0.50
C GLY A 378 1.07 4.03 -0.35
N PRO A 379 2.23 3.89 -1.01
CA PRO A 379 2.56 2.69 -1.78
C PRO A 379 2.95 1.49 -0.88
N LEU A 380 3.25 1.72 0.40
CA LEU A 380 3.79 0.72 1.33
C LEU A 380 2.71 -0.09 2.07
N GLY A 381 1.45 -0.03 1.63
CA GLY A 381 0.33 -0.69 2.30
C GLY A 381 0.55 -2.19 2.53
N VAL A 382 1.06 -2.90 1.53
CA VAL A 382 1.41 -4.32 1.63
C VAL A 382 2.62 -4.51 2.54
N THR A 383 3.71 -3.80 2.28
CA THR A 383 4.93 -3.87 3.11
C THR A 383 4.64 -3.68 4.60
N LEU A 384 3.76 -2.73 4.96
CA LEU A 384 3.49 -2.37 6.35
C LEU A 384 2.25 -3.05 6.97
N ALA A 385 1.56 -3.94 6.22
CA ALA A 385 0.29 -4.49 6.68
C ALA A 385 0.42 -5.25 8.02
N PRO A 386 1.29 -6.24 8.22
CA PRO A 386 1.36 -6.98 9.48
C PRO A 386 1.67 -6.11 10.70
N ILE A 387 2.65 -5.20 10.59
CA ILE A 387 2.98 -4.32 11.72
C ILE A 387 1.86 -3.31 12.01
N THR A 388 1.11 -2.87 11.00
CA THR A 388 -0.07 -2.03 11.19
C THR A 388 -1.16 -2.78 11.94
N VAL A 389 -1.39 -4.03 11.57
CA VAL A 389 -2.33 -4.92 12.25
C VAL A 389 -1.98 -5.06 13.73
N ASP A 390 -0.72 -5.36 14.06
CA ASP A 390 -0.29 -5.50 15.46
C ASP A 390 -0.48 -4.19 16.25
N LEU A 391 -0.09 -3.06 15.68
CA LEU A 391 -0.23 -1.74 16.33
C LEU A 391 -1.70 -1.35 16.53
N ALA A 392 -2.54 -1.54 15.52
CA ALA A 392 -3.96 -1.23 15.60
C ALA A 392 -4.69 -2.19 16.57
N LYS A 393 -4.36 -3.49 16.55
CA LYS A 393 -4.86 -4.48 17.49
C LYS A 393 -4.60 -4.07 18.95
N ASN A 394 -3.37 -3.67 19.26
CA ASN A 394 -3.00 -3.22 20.61
C ASN A 394 -3.82 -2.00 21.05
N LEU A 395 -4.10 -1.05 20.15
CA LEU A 395 -4.97 0.08 20.45
C LEU A 395 -6.41 -0.37 20.71
N VAL A 396 -6.96 -1.27 19.93
CA VAL A 396 -8.32 -1.78 20.08
C VAL A 396 -8.48 -2.53 21.38
N THR A 397 -7.60 -3.48 21.71
CA THR A 397 -7.68 -4.32 22.91
C THR A 397 -7.48 -3.50 24.20
N ALA A 398 -6.57 -2.53 24.19
CA ALA A 398 -6.45 -1.59 25.31
C ALA A 398 -7.76 -0.82 25.58
N GLY A 399 -8.48 -0.42 24.53
CA GLY A 399 -9.76 0.27 24.66
C GLY A 399 -10.91 -0.63 25.16
N LEU A 400 -10.87 -1.92 24.85
CA LEU A 400 -11.84 -2.89 25.40
C LEU A 400 -11.60 -3.17 26.88
N SER A 401 -10.35 -3.20 27.31
CA SER A 401 -9.98 -3.40 28.73
C SER A 401 -10.44 -2.26 29.63
N ILE A 402 -10.38 -1.01 29.15
CA ILE A 402 -10.84 0.19 29.87
C ILE A 402 -12.38 0.20 29.99
N ALA A 403 -13.08 -0.38 29.02
CA ALA A 403 -14.54 -0.38 28.97
C ALA A 403 -15.22 -1.49 29.83
N ARG A 404 -14.45 -2.40 30.45
CA ARG A 404 -15.01 -3.37 31.40
C ARG A 404 -15.23 -2.67 32.73
N PRO A 405 -16.49 -2.54 33.24
CA PRO A 405 -16.70 -2.07 34.62
C PRO A 405 -16.00 -3.04 35.59
N ARG A 406 -15.33 -2.50 36.59
CA ARG A 406 -14.77 -3.27 37.71
C ARG A 406 -15.89 -3.86 38.54
#